data_7601307a271132b3eb82f659a4f4a1b9
#
_entry.id   7601307a271132b3eb82f659a4f4a1b9
#
_cell.length_a   1.000
_cell.length_b   1.000
_cell.length_c   1.000
_cell.angle_alpha   90.00
_cell.angle_beta   90.00
_cell.angle_gamma   90.00
#
_symmetry.space_group_name_H-M   'P 1'
#
loop_
_entity.id
_entity.type
_entity.pdbx_description
1 polymer ?
#
loop_
_entity_poly.entity_id
_entity_poly.type
_entity_poly.pdbx_seq_one_letter_code
_entity_poly.pdbx_strand_id
1 'polypeptide(L)'
;LLNGCTTVVYEGKPVGTPDAGAFWRVISQHKVRAMFTAPTAFRAIKRDDPSAELLKQYDMSNFETLFLAGERTDPDTLHWAEDNLGVPVIDHWWQTETGWAIASNCMGLTQFPIKPGSPTKAVPGWDVQVLDESNNPVPNGDIGAICCKLPLPPGTLPTLWNADDRFLEAYMEEFPGYYKTADAG
;
A
#
# COMPACT_ATOMS: atom_id res chain seq x y z
N LEU A 1 -4.19 15.40 -5.40
CA LEU A 1 -4.45 16.84 -5.37
C LEU A 1 -3.21 17.65 -5.74
N LEU A 2 -2.05 17.39 -5.15
CA LEU A 2 -0.81 18.14 -5.42
C LEU A 2 -0.39 18.13 -6.90
N ASN A 3 -0.75 17.08 -7.63
CA ASN A 3 -0.48 16.95 -9.06
C ASN A 3 -1.67 17.33 -9.96
N GLY A 4 -2.65 18.06 -9.43
CA GLY A 4 -3.84 18.50 -10.18
C GLY A 4 -4.87 17.40 -10.44
N CYS A 5 -4.77 16.25 -9.77
CA CYS A 5 -5.72 15.17 -9.91
C CYS A 5 -7.00 15.42 -9.12
N THR A 6 -8.13 14.95 -9.65
CA THR A 6 -9.38 14.86 -8.90
C THR A 6 -9.33 13.62 -7.99
N THR A 7 -9.71 13.79 -6.73
CA THR A 7 -9.85 12.69 -5.78
C THR A 7 -11.31 12.42 -5.50
N VAL A 8 -11.72 11.17 -5.64
CA VAL A 8 -13.06 10.70 -5.21
C VAL A 8 -12.88 10.03 -3.84
N VAL A 9 -13.57 10.56 -2.84
CA VAL A 9 -13.62 9.96 -1.50
C VAL A 9 -14.96 9.24 -1.38
N TYR A 10 -14.91 7.93 -1.15
CA TYR A 10 -16.10 7.09 -1.01
C TYR A 10 -16.30 6.69 0.46
N GLU A 11 -17.43 7.05 1.02
CA GLU A 11 -17.77 6.83 2.44
C GLU A 11 -18.51 5.51 2.69
N GLY A 12 -18.92 4.81 1.63
CA GLY A 12 -19.65 3.54 1.74
C GLY A 12 -18.76 2.34 2.05
N LYS A 13 -19.40 1.19 2.25
CA LYS A 13 -18.72 -0.10 2.48
C LYS A 13 -18.43 -0.79 1.15
N PRO A 14 -17.43 -1.69 1.09
CA PRO A 14 -17.15 -2.49 -0.11
C PRO A 14 -18.29 -3.45 -0.47
N VAL A 15 -19.07 -3.87 0.53
CA VAL A 15 -20.24 -4.76 0.40
C VAL A 15 -21.42 -4.21 1.18
N GLY A 16 -22.64 -4.53 0.75
CA GLY A 16 -23.88 -4.11 1.47
C GLY A 16 -24.26 -2.63 1.33
N THR A 17 -23.70 -1.91 0.30
CA THR A 17 -24.07 -0.51 0.01
C THR A 17 -24.30 -0.24 -1.50
N PRO A 18 -25.29 -0.86 -2.14
CA PRO A 18 -26.21 -1.86 -1.61
C PRO A 18 -25.67 -3.30 -1.64
N ASP A 19 -24.64 -3.58 -2.43
CA ASP A 19 -24.09 -4.91 -2.70
C ASP A 19 -22.56 -4.86 -2.91
N ALA A 20 -21.94 -5.96 -3.37
CA ALA A 20 -20.51 -6.06 -3.64
C ALA A 20 -20.07 -5.29 -4.93
N GLY A 21 -20.99 -4.71 -5.68
CA GLY A 21 -20.73 -3.87 -6.85
C GLY A 21 -20.48 -2.39 -6.53
N ALA A 22 -20.50 -2.01 -5.25
CA ALA A 22 -20.42 -0.60 -4.84
C ALA A 22 -19.16 0.10 -5.38
N PHE A 23 -18.01 -0.53 -5.31
CA PHE A 23 -16.74 0.04 -5.83
C PHE A 23 -16.77 0.16 -7.34
N TRP A 24 -17.29 -0.84 -8.04
CA TRP A 24 -17.38 -0.84 -9.51
C TRP A 24 -18.27 0.27 -10.02
N ARG A 25 -19.39 0.52 -9.34
CA ARG A 25 -20.28 1.63 -9.62
C ARG A 25 -19.57 2.99 -9.50
N VAL A 26 -18.82 3.20 -8.40
CA VAL A 26 -18.09 4.45 -8.17
C VAL A 26 -16.99 4.64 -9.22
N ILE A 27 -16.22 3.60 -9.53
CA ILE A 27 -15.17 3.63 -10.55
C ILE A 27 -15.76 4.00 -11.91
N SER A 28 -16.82 3.33 -12.33
CA SER A 28 -17.51 3.58 -13.60
C SER A 28 -18.10 4.98 -13.67
N GLN A 29 -18.86 5.37 -12.64
CA GLN A 29 -19.58 6.65 -12.60
C GLN A 29 -18.64 7.86 -12.65
N HIS A 30 -17.50 7.77 -11.97
CA HIS A 30 -16.54 8.87 -11.86
C HIS A 30 -15.32 8.70 -12.78
N LYS A 31 -15.29 7.67 -13.62
CA LYS A 31 -14.18 7.35 -14.53
C LYS A 31 -12.84 7.31 -13.80
N VAL A 32 -12.83 6.62 -12.65
CA VAL A 32 -11.66 6.49 -11.79
C VAL A 32 -10.57 5.72 -12.52
N ARG A 33 -9.34 6.25 -12.54
CA ARG A 33 -8.19 5.62 -13.17
C ARG A 33 -7.40 4.75 -12.19
N ALA A 34 -7.29 5.19 -10.94
CA ALA A 34 -6.58 4.44 -9.91
C ALA A 34 -7.40 4.41 -8.62
N MET A 35 -7.42 3.27 -7.96
CA MET A 35 -8.09 3.09 -6.68
C MET A 35 -7.10 2.68 -5.61
N PHE A 36 -7.27 3.22 -4.41
CA PHE A 36 -6.54 2.83 -3.21
C PHE A 36 -7.52 2.29 -2.16
N THR A 37 -7.27 1.08 -1.65
CA THR A 37 -8.08 0.46 -0.59
C THR A 37 -7.28 -0.59 0.17
N ALA A 38 -7.94 -1.33 1.08
CA ALA A 38 -7.35 -2.42 1.84
C ALA A 38 -7.66 -3.79 1.24
N PRO A 39 -6.78 -4.79 1.39
CA PRO A 39 -7.03 -6.18 0.98
C PRO A 39 -8.31 -6.78 1.58
N THR A 40 -8.63 -6.43 2.83
CA THR A 40 -9.89 -6.83 3.49
C THR A 40 -11.14 -6.46 2.71
N ALA A 41 -11.14 -5.31 2.03
CA ALA A 41 -12.27 -4.91 1.19
C ALA A 41 -12.45 -5.86 0.00
N PHE A 42 -11.35 -6.23 -0.66
CA PHE A 42 -11.37 -7.17 -1.78
C PHE A 42 -11.71 -8.60 -1.36
N ARG A 43 -11.24 -9.06 -0.19
CA ARG A 43 -11.69 -10.33 0.38
C ARG A 43 -13.20 -10.36 0.65
N ALA A 44 -13.76 -9.26 1.14
CA ALA A 44 -15.21 -9.16 1.36
C ALA A 44 -15.98 -9.20 0.03
N ILE A 45 -15.51 -8.47 -0.99
CA ILE A 45 -16.15 -8.48 -2.33
C ILE A 45 -16.05 -9.88 -2.94
N LYS A 46 -14.88 -10.50 -2.94
CA LYS A 46 -14.66 -11.86 -3.46
C LYS A 46 -15.55 -12.89 -2.77
N ARG A 47 -15.75 -12.77 -1.45
CA ARG A 47 -16.63 -13.67 -0.70
C ARG A 47 -18.08 -13.53 -1.13
N ASP A 48 -18.56 -12.30 -1.35
CA ASP A 48 -19.95 -12.01 -1.66
C ASP A 48 -20.27 -12.13 -3.17
N ASP A 49 -19.28 -11.93 -4.03
CA ASP A 49 -19.38 -12.07 -5.50
C ASP A 49 -18.12 -12.76 -6.07
N PRO A 50 -17.92 -14.07 -5.79
CA PRO A 50 -16.68 -14.78 -6.17
C PRO A 50 -16.42 -14.85 -7.67
N SER A 51 -17.46 -14.80 -8.49
CA SER A 51 -17.38 -14.80 -9.96
C SER A 51 -17.37 -13.40 -10.58
N ALA A 52 -17.30 -12.35 -9.75
CA ALA A 52 -17.32 -10.95 -10.15
C ALA A 52 -18.44 -10.59 -11.14
N GLU A 53 -19.63 -11.16 -10.95
CA GLU A 53 -20.78 -10.92 -11.84
C GLU A 53 -21.26 -9.47 -11.77
N LEU A 54 -21.16 -8.84 -10.60
CA LEU A 54 -21.52 -7.44 -10.45
C LEU A 54 -20.55 -6.49 -11.16
N LEU A 55 -19.26 -6.87 -11.25
CA LEU A 55 -18.25 -6.10 -11.99
C LEU A 55 -18.65 -5.95 -13.48
N LYS A 56 -19.20 -7.00 -14.08
CA LYS A 56 -19.56 -7.04 -15.51
C LYS A 56 -20.67 -6.05 -15.87
N GLN A 57 -21.37 -5.50 -14.90
CA GLN A 57 -22.46 -4.53 -15.10
C GLN A 57 -21.94 -3.08 -15.25
N TYR A 58 -20.63 -2.84 -15.04
CA TYR A 58 -20.06 -1.51 -15.00
C TYR A 58 -18.95 -1.32 -16.04
N ASP A 59 -18.87 -0.11 -16.58
CA ASP A 59 -17.79 0.26 -17.49
C ASP A 59 -16.50 0.53 -16.70
N MET A 60 -15.53 -0.36 -16.85
CA MET A 60 -14.21 -0.29 -16.21
C MET A 60 -13.11 0.20 -17.15
N SER A 61 -13.44 0.68 -18.35
CA SER A 61 -12.47 1.01 -19.42
C SER A 61 -11.46 2.10 -19.05
N ASN A 62 -11.79 2.95 -18.07
CA ASN A 62 -10.88 3.99 -17.57
C ASN A 62 -10.00 3.53 -16.40
N PHE A 63 -10.27 2.34 -15.82
CA PHE A 63 -9.56 1.87 -14.64
C PHE A 63 -8.22 1.25 -15.04
N GLU A 64 -7.13 1.70 -14.44
CA GLU A 64 -5.77 1.35 -14.86
C GLU A 64 -4.97 0.63 -13.79
N THR A 65 -5.23 0.88 -12.50
CA THR A 65 -4.43 0.32 -11.41
C THR A 65 -5.21 0.24 -10.11
N LEU A 66 -5.07 -0.87 -9.40
CA LEU A 66 -5.51 -1.04 -8.03
C LEU A 66 -4.31 -1.03 -7.08
N PHE A 67 -4.34 -0.17 -6.06
CA PHE A 67 -3.35 -0.14 -4.98
C PHE A 67 -3.97 -0.67 -3.69
N LEU A 68 -3.31 -1.64 -3.07
CA LEU A 68 -3.73 -2.27 -1.82
C LEU A 68 -2.70 -2.01 -0.72
N ALA A 69 -3.16 -1.61 0.47
CA ALA A 69 -2.31 -1.38 1.63
C ALA A 69 -3.05 -1.57 2.96
N GLY A 70 -2.31 -1.51 4.06
CA GLY A 70 -2.81 -1.65 5.43
C GLY A 70 -2.56 -3.03 6.03
N GLU A 71 -2.40 -4.03 5.19
CA GLU A 71 -1.96 -5.38 5.51
C GLU A 71 -1.39 -6.05 4.26
N ARG A 72 -0.65 -7.12 4.44
CA ARG A 72 -0.13 -7.91 3.31
C ARG A 72 -1.28 -8.51 2.53
N THR A 73 -1.27 -8.32 1.21
CA THR A 73 -2.26 -8.95 0.32
C THR A 73 -1.89 -10.42 0.11
N ASP A 74 -2.82 -11.32 0.44
CA ASP A 74 -2.63 -12.74 0.16
C ASP A 74 -2.69 -13.02 -1.35
N PRO A 75 -1.91 -14.00 -1.86
CA PRO A 75 -1.83 -14.28 -3.29
C PRO A 75 -3.18 -14.60 -3.94
N ASP A 76 -4.06 -15.29 -3.23
CA ASP A 76 -5.37 -15.69 -3.75
C ASP A 76 -6.29 -14.48 -3.99
N THR A 77 -6.28 -13.51 -3.08
CA THR A 77 -7.02 -12.24 -3.26
C THR A 77 -6.42 -11.38 -4.37
N LEU A 78 -5.07 -11.32 -4.44
CA LEU A 78 -4.38 -10.54 -5.46
C LEU A 78 -4.70 -11.07 -6.87
N HIS A 79 -4.52 -12.37 -7.09
CA HIS A 79 -4.79 -12.99 -8.40
C HIS A 79 -6.27 -12.89 -8.78
N TRP A 80 -7.19 -13.12 -7.83
CA TRP A 80 -8.61 -12.91 -8.09
C TRP A 80 -8.91 -11.49 -8.58
N ALA A 81 -8.29 -10.49 -7.96
CA ALA A 81 -8.47 -9.10 -8.37
C ALA A 81 -7.86 -8.82 -9.75
N GLU A 82 -6.63 -9.29 -10.03
CA GLU A 82 -5.99 -9.15 -11.34
C GLU A 82 -6.79 -9.81 -12.44
N ASP A 83 -7.22 -11.06 -12.24
CA ASP A 83 -7.95 -11.85 -13.23
C ASP A 83 -9.30 -11.22 -13.62
N ASN A 84 -9.99 -10.62 -12.64
CA ASN A 84 -11.30 -10.03 -12.89
C ASN A 84 -11.23 -8.57 -13.36
N LEU A 85 -10.28 -7.78 -12.85
CA LEU A 85 -10.14 -6.37 -13.23
C LEU A 85 -9.33 -6.16 -14.51
N GLY A 86 -8.45 -7.09 -14.86
CA GLY A 86 -7.58 -6.98 -16.02
C GLY A 86 -6.54 -5.84 -15.92
N VAL A 87 -6.23 -5.38 -14.70
CA VAL A 87 -5.27 -4.32 -14.44
C VAL A 87 -4.28 -4.75 -13.36
N PRO A 88 -3.09 -4.10 -13.29
CA PRO A 88 -2.13 -4.38 -12.22
C PRO A 88 -2.72 -4.13 -10.83
N VAL A 89 -2.50 -5.09 -9.91
CA VAL A 89 -2.84 -4.98 -8.50
C VAL A 89 -1.56 -4.83 -7.71
N ILE A 90 -1.36 -3.66 -7.11
CA ILE A 90 -0.13 -3.26 -6.47
C ILE A 90 -0.29 -3.33 -4.96
N ASP A 91 0.41 -4.27 -4.34
CA ASP A 91 0.62 -4.26 -2.90
C ASP A 91 1.65 -3.16 -2.58
N HIS A 92 1.34 -2.24 -1.66
CA HIS A 92 2.27 -1.19 -1.27
C HIS A 92 2.25 -0.98 0.24
N TRP A 93 3.42 -0.62 0.78
CA TRP A 93 3.66 -0.54 2.20
C TRP A 93 3.98 0.88 2.63
N TRP A 94 3.29 1.34 3.63
CA TRP A 94 3.45 2.63 4.28
C TRP A 94 3.00 2.56 5.74
N GLN A 95 3.35 3.58 6.50
CA GLN A 95 2.91 3.75 7.88
C GLN A 95 2.29 5.14 8.06
N THR A 96 1.47 5.32 9.08
CA THR A 96 0.92 6.64 9.44
C THR A 96 2.05 7.66 9.62
N GLU A 97 3.14 7.23 10.21
CA GLU A 97 4.35 8.01 10.49
C GLU A 97 5.06 8.47 9.22
N THR A 98 4.94 7.76 8.14
CA THR A 98 5.64 8.07 6.89
C THR A 98 4.83 8.93 5.93
N GLY A 99 3.52 9.01 6.12
CA GLY A 99 2.60 9.84 5.33
C GLY A 99 2.44 9.43 3.87
N TRP A 100 3.29 8.51 3.38
CA TRP A 100 3.31 7.99 2.01
C TRP A 100 3.98 6.62 1.96
N ALA A 101 3.90 5.96 0.81
CA ALA A 101 4.50 4.65 0.60
C ALA A 101 6.03 4.70 0.82
N ILE A 102 6.52 3.78 1.63
CA ILE A 102 7.95 3.48 1.80
C ILE A 102 8.41 2.57 0.66
N ALA A 103 7.60 1.56 0.33
CA ALA A 103 7.86 0.66 -0.78
C ALA A 103 6.60 0.43 -1.61
N SER A 104 6.75 0.42 -2.93
CA SER A 104 5.69 0.22 -3.90
C SER A 104 6.26 -0.08 -5.28
N ASN A 105 5.43 -0.66 -6.14
CA ASN A 105 5.67 -0.65 -7.57
C ASN A 105 5.26 0.72 -8.12
N CYS A 106 6.25 1.56 -8.46
CA CYS A 106 6.03 2.95 -8.88
C CYS A 106 5.57 3.00 -10.35
N MET A 107 4.30 2.68 -10.59
CA MET A 107 3.69 2.55 -11.93
C MET A 107 3.91 3.76 -12.84
N GLY A 108 4.02 4.97 -12.28
CA GLY A 108 4.28 6.19 -13.04
C GLY A 108 5.72 6.34 -13.55
N LEU A 109 6.66 5.53 -13.07
CA LEU A 109 8.06 5.52 -13.51
C LEU A 109 8.36 4.29 -14.36
N THR A 110 8.18 3.11 -13.80
CA THR A 110 8.34 1.83 -14.50
C THR A 110 7.60 0.75 -13.73
N GLN A 111 6.98 -0.17 -14.47
CA GLN A 111 6.35 -1.33 -13.85
C GLN A 111 7.38 -2.44 -13.68
N PHE A 112 7.62 -2.83 -12.43
CA PHE A 112 8.36 -4.05 -12.10
C PHE A 112 7.41 -5.26 -12.08
N PRO A 113 7.93 -6.49 -12.17
CA PRO A 113 7.12 -7.68 -11.94
C PRO A 113 6.42 -7.62 -10.58
N ILE A 114 5.11 -7.84 -10.59
CA ILE A 114 4.31 -7.90 -9.37
C ILE A 114 4.64 -9.21 -8.65
N LYS A 115 4.93 -9.11 -7.36
CA LYS A 115 5.19 -10.25 -6.49
C LYS A 115 4.13 -10.28 -5.39
N PRO A 116 3.25 -11.28 -5.35
CA PRO A 116 2.21 -11.37 -4.32
C PRO A 116 2.79 -11.27 -2.90
N GLY A 117 2.22 -10.38 -2.10
CA GLY A 117 2.64 -10.13 -0.73
C GLY A 117 3.96 -9.37 -0.58
N SER A 118 4.45 -8.73 -1.65
CA SER A 118 5.64 -7.87 -1.62
C SER A 118 5.33 -6.50 -2.21
N PRO A 119 5.71 -5.40 -1.53
CA PRO A 119 5.57 -4.05 -2.07
C PRO A 119 6.63 -3.71 -3.13
N THR A 120 7.45 -4.66 -3.54
CA THR A 120 8.41 -4.65 -4.63
C THR A 120 9.70 -3.90 -4.34
N LYS A 121 9.69 -2.57 -4.26
CA LYS A 121 10.90 -1.73 -4.07
C LYS A 121 10.63 -0.48 -3.24
N ALA A 122 11.69 0.02 -2.61
CA ALA A 122 11.67 1.34 -1.99
C ALA A 122 11.26 2.41 -3.03
N VAL A 123 10.35 3.28 -2.61
CA VAL A 123 9.94 4.44 -3.40
C VAL A 123 11.09 5.45 -3.44
N PRO A 124 11.29 6.22 -4.55
CA PRO A 124 12.32 7.24 -4.61
C PRO A 124 12.30 8.19 -3.41
N GLY A 125 13.46 8.36 -2.79
CA GLY A 125 13.63 9.12 -1.56
C GLY A 125 13.79 8.27 -0.30
N TRP A 126 13.47 6.97 -0.36
CA TRP A 126 13.65 6.03 0.75
C TRP A 126 14.87 5.15 0.53
N ASP A 127 15.70 5.00 1.56
CA ASP A 127 16.78 4.01 1.65
C ASP A 127 16.37 2.97 2.70
N VAL A 128 15.75 1.89 2.24
CA VAL A 128 15.24 0.81 3.09
C VAL A 128 16.31 -0.25 3.25
N GLN A 129 16.60 -0.58 4.49
CA GLN A 129 17.58 -1.61 4.88
C GLN A 129 16.91 -2.63 5.80
N VAL A 130 17.36 -3.88 5.73
CA VAL A 130 16.99 -4.92 6.70
C VAL A 130 18.21 -5.16 7.58
N LEU A 131 18.09 -4.93 8.89
CA LEU A 131 19.21 -4.88 9.82
C LEU A 131 19.09 -5.98 10.88
N ASP A 132 20.25 -6.47 11.34
CA ASP A 132 20.38 -7.30 12.51
C ASP A 132 20.41 -6.47 13.82
N GLU A 133 20.43 -7.13 14.97
CA GLU A 133 20.51 -6.49 16.29
C GLU A 133 21.80 -5.68 16.52
N SER A 134 22.81 -5.89 15.68
CA SER A 134 24.08 -5.18 15.72
C SER A 134 24.14 -3.99 14.73
N ASN A 135 23.00 -3.63 14.15
CA ASN A 135 22.87 -2.55 13.16
C ASN A 135 23.63 -2.81 11.84
N ASN A 136 23.82 -4.10 11.46
CA ASN A 136 24.41 -4.47 10.19
C ASN A 136 23.34 -4.96 9.21
N PRO A 137 23.46 -4.67 7.91
CA PRO A 137 22.59 -5.25 6.90
C PRO A 137 22.65 -6.80 6.92
N VAL A 138 21.49 -7.46 6.93
CA VAL A 138 21.42 -8.91 6.82
C VAL A 138 21.56 -9.36 5.37
N PRO A 139 22.05 -10.60 5.12
CA PRO A 139 22.06 -11.19 3.78
C PRO A 139 20.67 -11.27 3.17
N ASN A 140 20.60 -11.23 1.84
CA ASN A 140 19.34 -11.41 1.13
C ASN A 140 18.70 -12.78 1.44
N GLY A 141 17.47 -12.76 1.92
CA GLY A 141 16.71 -13.95 2.31
C GLY A 141 16.66 -14.20 3.81
N ASP A 142 17.48 -13.50 4.60
CA ASP A 142 17.44 -13.54 6.05
C ASP A 142 16.45 -12.48 6.58
N ILE A 143 15.85 -12.77 7.72
CA ILE A 143 14.89 -11.88 8.38
C ILE A 143 15.65 -10.94 9.33
N GLY A 144 15.27 -9.66 9.28
CA GLY A 144 15.75 -8.63 10.20
C GLY A 144 14.74 -7.51 10.41
N ALA A 145 15.14 -6.48 11.15
CA ALA A 145 14.34 -5.28 11.34
C ALA A 145 14.35 -4.43 10.06
N ILE A 146 13.18 -4.07 9.56
CA ILE A 146 13.09 -3.14 8.44
C ILE A 146 13.30 -1.72 8.97
N CYS A 147 14.33 -1.04 8.47
CA CYS A 147 14.69 0.30 8.87
C CYS A 147 14.86 1.21 7.66
N CYS A 148 14.61 2.50 7.83
CA CYS A 148 14.82 3.50 6.78
C CYS A 148 15.99 4.40 7.18
N LYS A 149 17.02 4.47 6.33
CA LYS A 149 18.20 5.29 6.58
C LYS A 149 17.88 6.78 6.56
N LEU A 150 18.42 7.52 7.50
CA LEU A 150 18.25 8.97 7.58
C LEU A 150 19.11 9.71 6.53
N PRO A 151 18.66 10.88 6.03
CA PRO A 151 17.43 11.58 6.36
C PRO A 151 16.19 10.98 5.69
N LEU A 152 15.04 11.03 6.36
CA LEU A 152 13.76 10.63 5.78
C LEU A 152 13.25 11.65 4.76
N PRO A 153 12.43 11.24 3.78
CA PRO A 153 11.79 12.16 2.85
C PRO A 153 10.88 13.19 3.54
N PRO A 154 10.67 14.37 2.93
CA PRO A 154 9.70 15.34 3.44
C PRO A 154 8.29 14.74 3.55
N GLY A 155 7.54 15.16 4.57
CA GLY A 155 6.18 14.67 4.84
C GLY A 155 6.09 13.51 5.83
N THR A 156 7.24 12.99 6.28
CA THR A 156 7.29 12.04 7.40
C THR A 156 7.04 12.73 8.74
N LEU A 157 6.65 11.95 9.74
CA LEU A 157 6.38 12.41 11.10
C LEU A 157 7.61 13.14 11.67
N PRO A 158 7.52 14.44 11.99
CA PRO A 158 8.65 15.19 12.53
C PRO A 158 8.90 14.89 14.02
N THR A 159 7.86 14.61 14.76
CA THR A 159 7.87 14.26 16.18
C THR A 159 6.48 13.82 16.65
N LEU A 160 6.37 13.42 17.93
CA LEU A 160 5.10 13.18 18.63
C LEU A 160 4.65 14.43 19.38
N TRP A 161 3.35 14.68 19.44
CA TRP A 161 2.78 15.84 20.13
C TRP A 161 3.18 15.87 21.60
N ASN A 162 3.90 16.92 22.01
CA ASN A 162 4.42 17.11 23.38
C ASN A 162 5.20 15.90 23.94
N ALA A 163 5.88 15.13 23.08
CA ALA A 163 6.57 13.90 23.48
C ALA A 163 7.80 13.60 22.60
N ASP A 164 8.69 14.59 22.43
CA ASP A 164 9.90 14.47 21.61
C ASP A 164 10.82 13.32 22.08
N ASP A 165 11.00 13.18 23.39
CA ASP A 165 11.83 12.11 23.97
C ASP A 165 11.26 10.73 23.59
N ARG A 166 9.94 10.57 23.67
CA ARG A 166 9.27 9.32 23.25
C ARG A 166 9.39 9.06 21.76
N PHE A 167 9.42 10.10 20.94
CA PHE A 167 9.67 9.96 19.51
C PHE A 167 11.07 9.40 19.24
N LEU A 168 12.09 9.95 19.91
CA LEU A 168 13.47 9.48 19.76
C LEU A 168 13.60 8.03 20.23
N GLU A 169 13.11 7.71 21.43
CA GLU A 169 13.13 6.36 22.00
C GLU A 169 12.44 5.34 21.09
N ALA A 170 11.26 5.66 20.58
CA ALA A 170 10.45 4.71 19.82
C ALA A 170 10.99 4.45 18.40
N TYR A 171 11.58 5.46 17.76
CA TYR A 171 11.86 5.40 16.32
C TYR A 171 13.33 5.58 15.93
N MET A 172 14.19 6.16 16.79
CA MET A 172 15.53 6.61 16.39
C MET A 172 16.69 6.01 17.19
N GLU A 173 16.46 5.53 18.42
CA GLU A 173 17.55 5.11 19.29
C GLU A 173 18.04 3.70 19.08
N GLU A 174 17.14 2.75 18.76
CA GLU A 174 17.50 1.33 18.64
C GLU A 174 18.45 1.05 17.49
N PHE A 175 18.27 1.77 16.36
CA PHE A 175 19.12 1.64 15.17
C PHE A 175 19.75 3.01 14.83
N PRO A 176 20.93 3.36 15.37
CA PRO A 176 21.53 4.67 15.14
C PRO A 176 21.73 4.98 13.65
N GLY A 177 21.22 6.12 13.20
CA GLY A 177 21.26 6.54 11.80
C GLY A 177 20.07 6.06 10.95
N TYR A 178 19.11 5.38 11.56
CA TYR A 178 17.92 4.86 10.90
C TYR A 178 16.63 5.22 11.65
N TYR A 179 15.55 5.27 10.92
CA TYR A 179 14.19 5.23 11.45
C TYR A 179 13.75 3.77 11.56
N LYS A 180 13.33 3.34 12.74
CA LYS A 180 12.79 2.02 13.01
C LYS A 180 11.33 1.95 12.61
N THR A 181 10.96 1.06 11.70
CA THR A 181 9.57 0.88 11.27
C THR A 181 8.76 -0.01 12.22
N ALA A 182 9.43 -0.77 13.07
CA ALA A 182 8.87 -1.85 13.90
C ALA A 182 8.27 -3.01 13.09
N ASP A 183 8.51 -3.06 11.78
CA ASP A 183 8.21 -4.20 10.91
C ASP A 183 9.47 -5.06 10.71
N ALA A 184 9.29 -6.33 10.35
CA ALA A 184 10.35 -7.27 10.03
C ALA A 184 10.18 -7.80 8.60
N GLY A 185 11.27 -8.10 7.93
CA GLY A 185 11.29 -8.62 6.55
C GLY A 185 12.56 -9.39 6.22
#